data_abfd76b6ae8db1aedc204261102c8ada
#
_entry.id   abfd76b6ae8db1aedc204261102c8ada
#
_cell.length_a   1.000
_cell.length_b   1.000
_cell.length_c   1.000
_cell.angle_alpha   90.00
_cell.angle_beta   90.00
_cell.angle_gamma   90.00
#
_symmetry.space_group_name_H-M   'P 1'
#
loop_
_entity.id
_entity.type
_entity.pdbx_description
1 polymer ?
#
loop_
_entity_poly.entity_id
_entity_poly.type
_entity_poly.pdbx_seq_one_letter_code
_entity_poly.pdbx_strand_id
1 'polypeptide(L)'
;YNELFVAVRAAVDGSHRDGVLKADVLADPERFISLDGDIVASLLDQKHAGKRLMLITNSEWSFASAMMTYTFDPYLPAGQTWRDLFGTVIVSAAKPDFFTSSNPLYKVVDEERGLLEPHFGSIETGGIFYGGNARLVEEFLGLSGDQILYVGDHLYGDVHYSKALLRWRTALILQELESEVRALQGFLPNQRRLGELMEQKEQLEARLSALRLAGLRSRGGYAAPMTDVPDVVTAITETRDELLMLDDEIAPLAIEAGHLRSPAWGLKMRAGADKSLLARQVERYADIYTSRVSNLLYPGPYAMFRIGRLDLPHDPHAPHEARDPATGP
;
A
#
# COMPACT_ATOMS: atom_id res chain seq x y z
N TYR A 1 24.54 -6.53 9.46
CA TYR A 1 23.35 -5.74 9.10
C TYR A 1 22.38 -5.57 10.29
N ASN A 2 22.19 -6.60 11.13
CA ASN A 2 21.27 -6.53 12.27
C ASN A 2 21.69 -5.48 13.30
N GLU A 3 22.97 -5.41 13.63
CA GLU A 3 23.52 -4.42 14.56
C GLU A 3 23.30 -2.98 14.05
N LEU A 4 23.53 -2.76 12.74
CA LEU A 4 23.28 -1.48 12.10
C LEU A 4 21.79 -1.10 12.18
N PHE A 5 20.90 -2.06 11.86
CA PHE A 5 19.45 -1.85 11.96
C PHE A 5 19.03 -1.47 13.39
N VAL A 6 19.53 -2.19 14.38
CA VAL A 6 19.23 -1.91 15.80
C VAL A 6 19.73 -0.53 16.20
N ALA A 7 20.96 -0.14 15.80
CA ALA A 7 21.52 1.17 16.10
C ALA A 7 20.73 2.31 15.43
N VAL A 8 20.39 2.18 14.15
CA VAL A 8 19.56 3.16 13.42
C VAL A 8 18.18 3.29 14.05
N ARG A 9 17.53 2.18 14.37
CA ARG A 9 16.23 2.18 15.04
C ARG A 9 16.29 2.88 16.40
N ALA A 10 17.29 2.56 17.22
CA ALA A 10 17.46 3.19 18.52
C ALA A 10 17.68 4.71 18.41
N ALA A 11 18.41 5.18 17.40
CA ALA A 11 18.62 6.60 17.14
C ALA A 11 17.32 7.30 16.72
N VAL A 12 16.53 6.68 15.84
CA VAL A 12 15.22 7.21 15.41
C VAL A 12 14.24 7.24 16.58
N ASP A 13 14.13 6.16 17.35
CA ASP A 13 13.28 6.08 18.54
C ASP A 13 13.71 7.13 19.61
N GLY A 14 15.02 7.38 19.75
CA GLY A 14 15.57 8.44 20.58
C GLY A 14 15.11 9.83 20.13
N SER A 15 15.29 10.17 18.86
CA SER A 15 14.89 11.46 18.30
C SER A 15 13.38 11.74 18.47
N HIS A 16 12.55 10.72 18.35
CA HIS A 16 11.11 10.84 18.62
C HIS A 16 10.82 11.08 20.11
N ARG A 17 11.51 10.35 21.00
CA ARG A 17 11.31 10.46 22.46
C ARG A 17 11.76 11.82 23.00
N ASP A 18 12.91 12.29 22.53
CA ASP A 18 13.51 13.53 22.97
C ASP A 18 12.81 14.77 22.36
N GLY A 19 11.89 14.57 21.42
CA GLY A 19 11.10 15.61 20.77
C GLY A 19 11.87 16.46 19.75
N VAL A 20 13.14 16.17 19.49
CA VAL A 20 14.01 16.96 18.59
C VAL A 20 13.42 17.00 17.18
N LEU A 21 13.03 15.83 16.64
CA LEU A 21 12.42 15.77 15.31
C LEU A 21 11.11 16.57 15.23
N LYS A 22 10.27 16.51 16.26
CA LYS A 22 9.01 17.26 16.30
C LYS A 22 9.24 18.77 16.38
N ALA A 23 10.22 19.19 17.13
CA ALA A 23 10.62 20.60 17.21
C ALA A 23 11.09 21.14 15.85
N ASP A 24 11.91 20.37 15.12
CA ASP A 24 12.36 20.72 13.78
C ASP A 24 11.18 20.81 12.79
N VAL A 25 10.25 19.86 12.84
CA VAL A 25 9.04 19.87 11.99
C VAL A 25 8.16 21.08 12.28
N LEU A 26 7.98 21.46 13.55
CA LEU A 26 7.21 22.64 13.95
C LEU A 26 7.88 23.96 13.53
N ALA A 27 9.20 23.99 13.53
CA ALA A 27 9.97 25.17 13.13
C ALA A 27 9.95 25.43 11.63
N ASP A 28 9.90 24.38 10.81
CA ASP A 28 9.93 24.46 9.34
C ASP A 28 9.04 23.36 8.72
N PRO A 29 7.70 23.46 8.86
CA PRO A 29 6.80 22.42 8.38
C PRO A 29 6.84 22.23 6.85
N GLU A 30 7.11 23.26 6.07
CA GLU A 30 7.19 23.17 4.60
C GLU A 30 8.28 22.18 4.13
N ARG A 31 9.35 22.09 4.88
CA ARG A 31 10.46 21.17 4.59
C ARG A 31 10.10 19.71 4.80
N PHE A 32 9.24 19.41 5.78
CA PHE A 32 8.97 18.05 6.24
C PHE A 32 7.62 17.50 5.80
N ILE A 33 6.66 18.38 5.47
CA ILE A 33 5.28 18.00 5.18
C ILE A 33 4.94 18.28 3.73
N SER A 34 4.50 17.25 3.02
CA SER A 34 3.92 17.38 1.69
C SER A 34 2.43 17.60 1.83
N LEU A 35 1.96 18.79 1.52
CA LEU A 35 0.54 19.15 1.56
C LEU A 35 -0.24 18.44 0.45
N ASP A 36 -1.47 18.04 0.77
CA ASP A 36 -2.40 17.36 -0.13
C ASP A 36 -3.82 17.95 0.05
N GLY A 37 -4.18 18.90 -0.83
CA GLY A 37 -5.47 19.59 -0.73
C GLY A 37 -6.69 18.68 -0.95
N ASP A 38 -6.53 17.58 -1.68
CA ASP A 38 -7.61 16.64 -1.99
C ASP A 38 -8.04 15.81 -0.77
N ILE A 39 -7.21 15.75 0.28
CA ILE A 39 -7.55 15.03 1.52
C ILE A 39 -8.79 15.60 2.20
N VAL A 40 -8.95 16.93 2.19
CA VAL A 40 -10.10 17.62 2.79
C VAL A 40 -11.37 17.25 2.06
N ALA A 41 -11.37 17.31 0.72
CA ALA A 41 -12.53 16.91 -0.09
C ALA A 41 -12.90 15.44 0.15
N SER A 42 -11.90 14.57 0.18
CA SER A 42 -12.09 13.13 0.47
C SER A 42 -12.77 12.89 1.82
N LEU A 43 -12.32 13.58 2.88
CA LEU A 43 -12.87 13.42 4.22
C LEU A 43 -14.25 14.09 4.38
N LEU A 44 -14.48 15.22 3.72
CA LEU A 44 -15.81 15.84 3.68
C LEU A 44 -16.84 14.93 3.02
N ASP A 45 -16.48 14.26 1.92
CA ASP A 45 -17.36 13.30 1.27
C ASP A 45 -17.71 12.13 2.20
N GLN A 46 -16.72 11.57 2.93
CA GLN A 46 -16.98 10.52 3.91
C GLN A 46 -17.92 11.01 5.02
N LYS A 47 -17.70 12.22 5.54
CA LYS A 47 -18.52 12.82 6.59
C LYS A 47 -19.96 13.08 6.11
N HIS A 48 -20.13 13.68 4.93
CA HIS A 48 -21.45 13.98 4.37
C HIS A 48 -22.22 12.70 3.96
N ALA A 49 -21.49 11.61 3.69
CA ALA A 49 -22.09 10.29 3.51
C ALA A 49 -22.51 9.62 4.84
N GLY A 50 -22.43 10.33 5.96
CA GLY A 50 -22.88 9.87 7.28
C GLY A 50 -21.85 9.06 8.07
N LYS A 51 -20.59 9.01 7.64
CA LYS A 51 -19.52 8.34 8.39
C LYS A 51 -19.01 9.24 9.51
N ARG A 52 -18.71 8.64 10.66
CA ARG A 52 -18.08 9.33 11.79
C ARG A 52 -16.57 9.25 11.66
N LEU A 53 -15.90 10.39 11.60
CA LEU A 53 -14.45 10.49 11.51
C LEU A 53 -13.86 10.71 12.89
N MET A 54 -12.81 9.94 13.22
CA MET A 54 -12.04 10.08 14.46
C MET A 54 -10.56 10.17 14.14
N LEU A 55 -9.83 10.97 14.90
CA LEU A 55 -8.37 11.04 14.86
C LEU A 55 -7.79 10.29 16.06
N ILE A 56 -6.93 9.29 15.81
CA ILE A 56 -6.24 8.51 16.85
C ILE A 56 -4.75 8.51 16.54
N THR A 57 -3.95 9.20 17.35
CA THR A 57 -2.52 9.39 17.11
C THR A 57 -1.67 9.10 18.35
N ASN A 58 -0.43 8.65 18.12
CA ASN A 58 0.58 8.55 19.19
C ASN A 58 1.21 9.89 19.54
N SER A 59 0.99 10.92 18.75
CA SER A 59 1.49 12.26 19.03
C SER A 59 0.72 12.90 20.20
N GLU A 60 1.40 13.76 20.94
CA GLU A 60 0.77 14.62 21.96
C GLU A 60 -0.07 15.72 21.32
N TRP A 61 -0.96 16.32 22.11
CA TRP A 61 -1.94 17.30 21.64
C TRP A 61 -1.33 18.50 20.93
N SER A 62 -0.29 19.10 21.52
CA SER A 62 0.36 20.31 20.97
C SER A 62 0.88 20.08 19.54
N PHE A 63 1.58 18.97 19.33
CA PHE A 63 2.10 18.61 18.00
C PHE A 63 0.98 18.24 17.04
N ALA A 64 0.04 17.38 17.48
CA ALA A 64 -1.07 16.93 16.65
C ALA A 64 -1.94 18.12 16.19
N SER A 65 -2.30 19.03 17.11
CA SER A 65 -3.10 20.21 16.79
C SER A 65 -2.39 21.12 15.78
N ALA A 66 -1.11 21.42 16.00
CA ALA A 66 -0.33 22.27 15.08
C ALA A 66 -0.25 21.66 13.68
N MET A 67 0.01 20.35 13.57
CA MET A 67 0.10 19.66 12.29
C MET A 67 -1.24 19.59 11.56
N MET A 68 -2.32 19.31 12.30
CA MET A 68 -3.67 19.28 11.72
C MET A 68 -4.10 20.67 11.22
N THR A 69 -3.82 21.72 11.99
CA THR A 69 -4.08 23.11 11.56
C THR A 69 -3.30 23.44 10.29
N TYR A 70 -2.00 23.12 10.25
CA TYR A 70 -1.16 23.38 9.09
C TYR A 70 -1.60 22.62 7.84
N THR A 71 -2.02 21.37 7.99
CA THR A 71 -2.28 20.47 6.86
C THR A 71 -3.72 20.55 6.34
N PHE A 72 -4.70 20.90 7.16
CA PHE A 72 -6.12 20.83 6.81
C PHE A 72 -6.79 22.19 6.68
N ASP A 73 -6.55 23.13 7.62
CA ASP A 73 -7.29 24.38 7.69
C ASP A 73 -7.17 25.23 6.40
N PRO A 74 -6.01 25.27 5.69
CA PRO A 74 -5.90 26.03 4.46
C PRO A 74 -6.82 25.57 3.32
N TYR A 75 -7.30 24.31 3.37
CA TYR A 75 -8.13 23.69 2.34
C TYR A 75 -9.60 23.55 2.74
N LEU A 76 -9.95 23.91 3.99
CA LEU A 76 -11.32 23.83 4.48
C LEU A 76 -12.15 25.05 4.05
N PRO A 77 -13.47 24.91 3.95
CA PRO A 77 -14.37 26.03 3.73
C PRO A 77 -14.21 27.12 4.79
N ALA A 78 -14.45 28.37 4.40
CA ALA A 78 -14.32 29.52 5.31
C ALA A 78 -15.14 29.33 6.60
N GLY A 79 -14.50 29.54 7.75
CA GLY A 79 -15.10 29.39 9.05
C GLY A 79 -15.11 27.97 9.62
N GLN A 80 -14.54 27.00 8.90
CA GLN A 80 -14.32 25.65 9.39
C GLN A 80 -12.84 25.42 9.70
N THR A 81 -12.61 24.51 10.62
CA THR A 81 -11.28 24.02 11.00
C THR A 81 -11.23 22.50 10.91
N TRP A 82 -10.05 21.92 11.00
CA TRP A 82 -9.89 20.46 11.04
C TRP A 82 -10.71 19.78 12.16
N ARG A 83 -11.02 20.50 13.24
CA ARG A 83 -11.88 20.02 14.33
C ARG A 83 -13.30 19.72 13.86
N ASP A 84 -13.78 20.41 12.85
CA ASP A 84 -15.10 20.15 12.26
C ASP A 84 -15.13 18.84 11.46
N LEU A 85 -13.99 18.35 10.97
CA LEU A 85 -13.91 17.06 10.29
C LEU A 85 -14.01 15.88 11.28
N PHE A 86 -13.29 15.96 12.39
CA PHE A 86 -13.13 14.86 13.34
C PHE A 86 -14.01 15.07 14.58
N GLY A 87 -15.05 14.23 14.72
CA GLY A 87 -15.97 14.30 15.84
C GLY A 87 -15.34 13.97 17.20
N THR A 88 -14.17 13.35 17.23
CA THR A 88 -13.43 12.99 18.45
C THR A 88 -11.95 12.83 18.13
N VAL A 89 -11.10 13.26 19.05
CA VAL A 89 -9.64 13.17 18.91
C VAL A 89 -9.07 12.42 20.10
N ILE A 90 -8.22 11.42 19.84
CA ILE A 90 -7.45 10.70 20.86
C ILE A 90 -5.96 10.88 20.54
N VAL A 91 -5.23 11.51 21.44
CA VAL A 91 -3.79 11.76 21.36
C VAL A 91 -3.03 10.85 22.31
N SER A 92 -1.72 10.70 22.10
CA SER A 92 -0.86 9.83 22.92
C SER A 92 -1.49 8.44 23.16
N ALA A 93 -2.09 7.88 22.09
CA ALA A 93 -2.81 6.61 22.16
C ALA A 93 -1.92 5.41 22.52
N ALA A 94 -0.58 5.56 22.37
CA ALA A 94 0.39 4.50 22.64
C ALA A 94 0.17 3.23 21.79
N LYS A 95 -0.17 3.39 20.50
CA LYS A 95 -0.28 2.25 19.58
C LYS A 95 1.07 1.54 19.46
N PRO A 96 1.14 0.20 19.47
CA PRO A 96 0.03 -0.77 19.35
C PRO A 96 -0.71 -1.11 20.64
N ASP A 97 -0.26 -0.69 21.82
CA ASP A 97 -0.91 -1.02 23.09
C ASP A 97 -2.36 -0.55 23.18
N PHE A 98 -2.71 0.50 22.46
CA PHE A 98 -4.09 0.96 22.27
C PHE A 98 -5.06 -0.14 21.82
N PHE A 99 -4.60 -1.09 21.00
CA PHE A 99 -5.42 -2.19 20.49
C PHE A 99 -5.40 -3.43 21.40
N THR A 100 -4.44 -3.53 22.31
CA THR A 100 -4.18 -4.76 23.09
C THR A 100 -4.43 -4.62 24.57
N SER A 101 -4.50 -3.38 25.08
CA SER A 101 -4.57 -3.10 26.51
C SER A 101 -5.92 -2.49 26.92
N SER A 102 -6.07 -2.26 28.22
CA SER A 102 -7.20 -1.54 28.82
C SER A 102 -6.71 -0.22 29.44
N ASN A 103 -5.87 0.50 28.74
CA ASN A 103 -5.32 1.77 29.21
C ASN A 103 -6.45 2.76 29.57
N PRO A 104 -6.28 3.52 30.68
CA PRO A 104 -7.23 4.51 31.12
C PRO A 104 -7.32 5.67 30.10
N LEU A 105 -8.47 6.30 30.10
CA LEU A 105 -8.75 7.49 29.28
C LEU A 105 -8.68 8.74 30.15
N TYR A 106 -8.05 9.78 29.63
CA TYR A 106 -8.03 11.09 30.24
C TYR A 106 -8.64 12.10 29.28
N LYS A 107 -9.35 13.12 29.79
CA LYS A 107 -9.86 14.23 28.99
C LYS A 107 -8.87 15.39 29.04
N VAL A 108 -8.57 16.00 27.92
CA VAL A 108 -7.83 17.26 27.85
C VAL A 108 -8.78 18.37 28.22
N VAL A 109 -8.58 18.99 29.38
CA VAL A 109 -9.46 20.04 29.95
C VAL A 109 -8.92 21.45 29.72
N ASP A 110 -7.62 21.56 29.45
CA ASP A 110 -6.97 22.81 29.05
C ASP A 110 -6.04 22.50 27.88
N GLU A 111 -6.46 22.93 26.69
CA GLU A 111 -5.73 22.64 25.43
C GLU A 111 -4.42 23.40 25.33
N GLU A 112 -4.30 24.59 25.93
CA GLU A 112 -3.08 25.41 25.90
C GLU A 112 -2.00 24.85 26.82
N ARG A 113 -2.41 24.39 28.01
CA ARG A 113 -1.50 23.85 29.01
C ARG A 113 -1.34 22.34 28.92
N GLY A 114 -2.21 21.67 28.17
CA GLY A 114 -2.24 20.21 28.06
C GLY A 114 -2.66 19.51 29.35
N LEU A 115 -3.53 20.17 30.18
CA LEU A 115 -3.97 19.58 31.44
C LEU A 115 -4.93 18.44 31.22
N LEU A 116 -4.74 17.37 31.96
CA LEU A 116 -5.49 16.12 31.87
C LEU A 116 -6.33 15.90 33.13
N GLU A 117 -7.56 15.42 32.92
CA GLU A 117 -8.43 14.92 33.99
C GLU A 117 -8.77 13.45 33.73
N PRO A 118 -8.71 12.57 34.74
CA PRO A 118 -9.16 11.17 34.58
C PRO A 118 -10.61 11.12 34.11
N HIS A 119 -10.85 10.38 33.04
CA HIS A 119 -12.19 10.26 32.44
C HIS A 119 -12.73 8.83 32.65
N PHE A 120 -13.81 8.72 33.44
CA PHE A 120 -14.43 7.44 33.77
C PHE A 120 -15.73 7.16 32.99
N GLY A 121 -16.12 8.13 32.15
CA GLY A 121 -17.33 8.03 31.31
C GLY A 121 -17.05 7.51 29.93
N SER A 122 -18.08 7.50 29.09
CA SER A 122 -17.95 7.21 27.67
C SER A 122 -17.24 8.36 26.95
N ILE A 123 -16.58 8.07 25.84
CA ILE A 123 -16.05 9.08 24.92
C ILE A 123 -17.19 10.02 24.49
N GLU A 124 -16.89 11.30 24.34
CA GLU A 124 -17.87 12.32 23.94
C GLU A 124 -17.55 12.88 22.55
N THR A 125 -18.59 13.23 21.80
CA THR A 125 -18.39 13.95 20.53
C THR A 125 -17.84 15.36 20.81
N GLY A 126 -16.85 15.79 20.03
CA GLY A 126 -16.14 17.07 20.20
C GLY A 126 -15.02 17.03 21.24
N GLY A 127 -14.88 15.93 21.99
CA GLY A 127 -13.87 15.78 23.03
C GLY A 127 -12.47 15.51 22.48
N ILE A 128 -11.47 15.95 23.27
CA ILE A 128 -10.06 15.58 23.09
C ILE A 128 -9.68 14.71 24.27
N PHE A 129 -9.14 13.53 23.95
CA PHE A 129 -8.79 12.55 24.94
C PHE A 129 -7.31 12.16 24.81
N TYR A 130 -6.74 11.69 25.89
CA TYR A 130 -5.37 11.20 25.99
C TYR A 130 -5.38 9.71 26.40
N GLY A 131 -4.60 8.88 25.72
CA GLY A 131 -4.48 7.46 26.03
C GLY A 131 -5.69 6.63 25.58
N GLY A 132 -6.31 5.92 26.51
CA GLY A 132 -7.46 5.07 26.20
C GLY A 132 -7.12 3.78 25.46
N ASN A 133 -8.14 3.14 24.93
CA ASN A 133 -8.02 1.88 24.21
C ASN A 133 -9.15 1.71 23.18
N ALA A 134 -8.96 0.76 22.27
CA ALA A 134 -9.88 0.51 21.16
C ALA A 134 -11.28 0.07 21.59
N ARG A 135 -11.42 -0.62 22.73
CA ARG A 135 -12.73 -1.05 23.25
C ARG A 135 -13.59 0.16 23.60
N LEU A 136 -13.01 1.20 24.19
CA LEU A 136 -13.76 2.45 24.48
C LEU A 136 -14.26 3.11 23.20
N VAL A 137 -13.52 3.00 22.10
CA VAL A 137 -13.95 3.49 20.78
C VAL A 137 -15.14 2.67 20.27
N GLU A 138 -15.10 1.35 20.33
CA GLU A 138 -16.22 0.48 19.93
C GLU A 138 -17.48 0.77 20.77
N GLU A 139 -17.34 0.90 22.08
CA GLU A 139 -18.43 1.25 23.00
C GLU A 139 -19.04 2.62 22.66
N PHE A 140 -18.21 3.64 22.42
CA PHE A 140 -18.68 4.98 22.02
C PHE A 140 -19.39 4.98 20.67
N LEU A 141 -18.84 4.27 19.69
CA LEU A 141 -19.43 4.19 18.37
C LEU A 141 -20.70 3.34 18.34
N GLY A 142 -20.84 2.38 19.27
CA GLY A 142 -21.83 1.32 19.21
C GLY A 142 -21.61 0.42 17.99
N LEU A 143 -20.36 0.31 17.52
CA LEU A 143 -19.95 -0.43 16.33
C LEU A 143 -18.81 -1.38 16.71
N SER A 144 -18.61 -2.40 15.92
CA SER A 144 -17.51 -3.36 16.12
C SER A 144 -17.03 -3.95 14.81
N GLY A 145 -15.83 -4.53 14.84
CA GLY A 145 -15.31 -5.34 13.76
C GLY A 145 -15.33 -4.64 12.40
N ASP A 146 -16.00 -5.23 11.44
CA ASP A 146 -16.04 -4.82 10.05
C ASP A 146 -16.80 -3.51 9.76
N GLN A 147 -17.42 -2.92 10.77
CA GLN A 147 -18.09 -1.61 10.66
C GLN A 147 -17.14 -0.43 10.86
N ILE A 148 -15.92 -0.68 11.33
CA ILE A 148 -14.89 0.32 11.59
C ILE A 148 -13.78 0.14 10.55
N LEU A 149 -13.44 1.23 9.84
CA LEU A 149 -12.26 1.30 8.98
C LEU A 149 -11.14 2.05 9.69
N TYR A 150 -10.05 1.37 9.99
CA TYR A 150 -8.84 1.99 10.53
C TYR A 150 -7.86 2.30 9.40
N VAL A 151 -7.48 3.56 9.29
CA VAL A 151 -6.54 4.06 8.27
C VAL A 151 -5.25 4.45 8.96
N GLY A 152 -4.13 3.87 8.56
CA GLY A 152 -2.82 4.13 9.16
C GLY A 152 -1.67 3.84 8.21
N ASP A 153 -0.50 4.32 8.55
CA ASP A 153 0.72 4.18 7.75
C ASP A 153 1.68 3.12 8.32
N HIS A 154 1.45 2.65 9.53
CA HIS A 154 2.31 1.67 10.18
C HIS A 154 1.70 0.26 10.14
N LEU A 155 2.32 -0.65 9.34
CA LEU A 155 1.80 -2.00 9.11
C LEU A 155 1.51 -2.78 10.41
N TYR A 156 2.42 -2.75 11.38
CA TYR A 156 2.25 -3.47 12.64
C TYR A 156 1.55 -2.62 13.71
N GLY A 157 1.93 -1.35 13.85
CA GLY A 157 1.38 -0.46 14.88
C GLY A 157 -0.08 -0.09 14.68
N ASP A 158 -0.54 -0.04 13.43
CA ASP A 158 -1.89 0.39 13.07
C ASP A 158 -2.74 -0.77 12.53
N VAL A 159 -2.23 -1.47 11.51
CA VAL A 159 -3.04 -2.37 10.67
C VAL A 159 -3.11 -3.77 11.20
N HIS A 160 -1.97 -4.36 11.60
CA HIS A 160 -1.93 -5.75 12.04
C HIS A 160 -2.80 -6.02 13.27
N TYR A 161 -2.59 -5.25 14.34
CA TYR A 161 -3.30 -5.46 15.59
C TYR A 161 -4.78 -5.12 15.50
N SER A 162 -5.15 -4.02 14.84
CA SER A 162 -6.54 -3.63 14.65
C SER A 162 -7.33 -4.70 13.88
N LYS A 163 -6.72 -5.31 12.86
CA LYS A 163 -7.35 -6.40 12.10
C LYS A 163 -7.35 -7.73 12.85
N ALA A 164 -6.20 -8.15 13.38
CA ALA A 164 -6.04 -9.48 13.95
C ALA A 164 -6.85 -9.68 15.25
N LEU A 165 -6.93 -8.65 16.09
CA LEU A 165 -7.58 -8.74 17.41
C LEU A 165 -9.02 -8.23 17.40
N LEU A 166 -9.26 -7.09 16.74
CA LEU A 166 -10.54 -6.39 16.78
C LEU A 166 -11.40 -6.65 15.54
N ARG A 167 -10.82 -7.25 14.51
CA ARG A 167 -11.47 -7.49 13.21
C ARG A 167 -11.93 -6.20 12.51
N TRP A 168 -11.30 -5.07 12.85
CA TRP A 168 -11.55 -3.83 12.14
C TRP A 168 -11.10 -3.95 10.69
N ARG A 169 -11.77 -3.28 9.78
CA ARG A 169 -11.29 -3.10 8.42
C ARG A 169 -10.10 -2.17 8.41
N THR A 170 -9.18 -2.42 7.53
CA THR A 170 -7.89 -1.70 7.53
C THR A 170 -7.52 -1.17 6.16
N ALA A 171 -7.04 0.07 6.14
CA ALA A 171 -6.45 0.71 4.98
C ALA A 171 -5.01 1.14 5.32
N LEU A 172 -4.03 0.57 4.63
CA LEU A 172 -2.63 0.93 4.82
C LEU A 172 -2.23 2.04 3.84
N ILE A 173 -1.63 3.10 4.36
CA ILE A 173 -1.09 4.21 3.56
C ILE A 173 0.40 3.98 3.35
N LEU A 174 0.83 3.82 2.10
CA LEU A 174 2.21 3.61 1.68
C LEU A 174 2.60 4.72 0.71
N GLN A 175 2.91 5.91 1.24
CA GLN A 175 3.25 7.08 0.43
C GLN A 175 4.43 6.81 -0.51
N GLU A 176 5.35 5.96 -0.09
CA GLU A 176 6.54 5.59 -0.86
C GLU A 176 6.22 4.87 -2.18
N LEU A 177 5.02 4.33 -2.32
CA LEU A 177 4.59 3.69 -3.57
C LEU A 177 4.23 4.70 -4.66
N GLU A 178 4.00 5.96 -4.35
CA GLU A 178 3.50 6.93 -5.33
C GLU A 178 4.43 7.12 -6.52
N SER A 179 5.72 7.26 -6.25
CA SER A 179 6.74 7.36 -7.31
C SER A 179 6.83 6.08 -8.15
N GLU A 180 6.71 4.92 -7.50
CA GLU A 180 6.73 3.61 -8.15
C GLU A 180 5.50 3.41 -9.04
N VAL A 181 4.30 3.74 -8.52
CA VAL A 181 3.04 3.66 -9.29
C VAL A 181 3.08 4.57 -10.53
N ARG A 182 3.55 5.82 -10.38
CA ARG A 182 3.69 6.74 -11.52
C ARG A 182 4.67 6.22 -12.57
N ALA A 183 5.81 5.69 -12.13
CA ALA A 183 6.80 5.11 -13.05
C ALA A 183 6.23 3.90 -13.79
N LEU A 184 5.54 2.99 -13.08
CA LEU A 184 4.87 1.84 -13.68
C LEU A 184 3.78 2.24 -14.67
N GLN A 185 2.97 3.26 -14.35
CA GLN A 185 1.95 3.78 -15.28
C GLN A 185 2.57 4.36 -16.54
N GLY A 186 3.65 5.12 -16.42
CA GLY A 186 4.40 5.63 -17.58
C GLY A 186 5.01 4.53 -18.45
N PHE A 187 5.41 3.42 -17.85
CA PHE A 187 6.00 2.27 -18.53
C PHE A 187 4.96 1.28 -19.10
N LEU A 188 3.70 1.45 -18.82
CA LEU A 188 2.65 0.48 -19.19
C LEU A 188 2.65 0.08 -20.68
N PRO A 189 2.87 0.96 -21.67
CA PRO A 189 2.99 0.56 -23.07
C PRO A 189 4.17 -0.39 -23.32
N ASN A 190 5.34 -0.08 -22.74
CA ASN A 190 6.54 -0.90 -22.85
C ASN A 190 6.38 -2.23 -22.10
N GLN A 191 5.67 -2.23 -20.98
CA GLN A 191 5.34 -3.45 -20.24
C GLN A 191 4.46 -4.40 -21.06
N ARG A 192 3.48 -3.87 -21.79
CA ARG A 192 2.65 -4.67 -22.72
C ARG A 192 3.50 -5.27 -23.84
N ARG A 193 4.33 -4.42 -24.47
CA ARG A 193 5.25 -4.88 -25.52
C ARG A 193 6.20 -5.96 -25.03
N LEU A 194 6.78 -5.78 -23.84
CA LEU A 194 7.64 -6.78 -23.20
C LEU A 194 6.89 -8.09 -22.96
N GLY A 195 5.63 -8.03 -22.50
CA GLY A 195 4.78 -9.21 -22.32
C GLY A 195 4.56 -9.97 -23.63
N GLU A 196 4.22 -9.26 -24.73
CA GLU A 196 4.04 -9.85 -26.07
C GLU A 196 5.31 -10.53 -26.58
N LEU A 197 6.46 -9.88 -26.41
CA LEU A 197 7.77 -10.43 -26.82
C LEU A 197 8.13 -11.67 -25.98
N MET A 198 7.86 -11.65 -24.68
CA MET A 198 8.10 -12.80 -23.80
C MET A 198 7.21 -14.00 -24.17
N GLU A 199 5.93 -13.78 -24.52
CA GLU A 199 5.04 -14.83 -24.99
C GLU A 199 5.54 -15.43 -26.32
N GLN A 200 5.99 -14.61 -27.27
CA GLN A 200 6.62 -15.07 -28.51
C GLN A 200 7.88 -15.90 -28.22
N LYS A 201 8.70 -15.47 -27.27
CA LYS A 201 9.91 -16.20 -26.85
C LYS A 201 9.55 -17.57 -26.28
N GLU A 202 8.57 -17.67 -25.41
CA GLU A 202 8.10 -18.95 -24.85
C GLU A 202 7.61 -19.91 -25.95
N GLN A 203 6.90 -19.40 -26.97
CA GLN A 203 6.46 -20.21 -28.11
C GLN A 203 7.64 -20.72 -28.93
N LEU A 204 8.64 -19.88 -29.21
CA LEU A 204 9.85 -20.29 -29.93
C LEU A 204 10.70 -21.27 -29.13
N GLU A 205 10.82 -21.07 -27.82
CA GLU A 205 11.54 -22.01 -26.92
C GLU A 205 10.83 -23.38 -26.88
N ALA A 206 9.50 -23.39 -26.81
CA ALA A 206 8.72 -24.63 -26.89
C ALA A 206 8.93 -25.35 -28.24
N ARG A 207 8.90 -24.59 -29.37
CA ARG A 207 9.21 -25.11 -30.71
C ARG A 207 10.62 -25.69 -30.78
N LEU A 208 11.62 -24.96 -30.30
CA LEU A 208 13.02 -25.41 -30.25
C LEU A 208 13.18 -26.70 -29.43
N SER A 209 12.50 -26.77 -28.29
CA SER A 209 12.49 -27.97 -27.44
C SER A 209 11.88 -29.18 -28.17
N ALA A 210 10.75 -28.99 -28.85
CA ALA A 210 10.11 -30.03 -29.65
C ALA A 210 11.00 -30.52 -30.80
N LEU A 211 11.65 -29.61 -31.54
CA LEU A 211 12.56 -29.94 -32.63
C LEU A 211 13.78 -30.73 -32.14
N ARG A 212 14.38 -30.31 -31.02
CA ARG A 212 15.51 -31.02 -30.39
C ARG A 212 15.11 -32.41 -29.94
N LEU A 213 13.92 -32.56 -29.34
CA LEU A 213 13.38 -33.84 -28.91
C LEU A 213 13.11 -34.77 -30.14
N ALA A 214 12.55 -34.24 -31.21
CA ALA A 214 12.33 -34.98 -32.46
C ALA A 214 13.66 -35.48 -33.04
N GLY A 215 14.66 -34.61 -33.13
CA GLY A 215 15.98 -35.00 -33.60
C GLY A 215 16.67 -36.01 -32.69
N LEU A 216 16.50 -35.94 -31.36
CA LEU A 216 16.99 -36.92 -30.41
C LEU A 216 16.34 -38.32 -30.65
N ARG A 217 15.03 -38.35 -30.75
CA ARG A 217 14.23 -39.56 -30.94
C ARG A 217 14.56 -40.23 -32.27
N SER A 218 14.65 -39.44 -33.34
CA SER A 218 15.05 -39.95 -34.68
C SER A 218 16.43 -40.60 -34.66
N ARG A 219 17.42 -39.98 -34.06
CA ARG A 219 18.76 -40.56 -33.92
C ARG A 219 18.79 -41.79 -33.02
N GLY A 220 17.95 -41.81 -32.00
CA GLY A 220 17.82 -42.93 -31.07
C GLY A 220 17.00 -44.11 -31.60
N GLY A 221 16.30 -43.96 -32.73
CA GLY A 221 15.49 -45.00 -33.37
C GLY A 221 14.29 -45.47 -32.57
N TYR A 222 13.73 -44.66 -31.67
CA TYR A 222 12.62 -45.05 -30.78
C TYR A 222 11.35 -44.21 -30.89
N ALA A 223 11.22 -43.34 -31.87
CA ALA A 223 10.00 -42.59 -32.12
C ALA A 223 9.45 -42.84 -33.50
N ALA A 224 8.13 -42.75 -33.67
CA ALA A 224 7.51 -42.66 -34.97
C ALA A 224 8.12 -41.49 -35.75
N PRO A 225 8.45 -41.64 -37.04
CA PRO A 225 8.97 -40.55 -37.84
C PRO A 225 7.96 -39.41 -37.81
N MET A 226 8.35 -38.22 -37.40
CA MET A 226 7.57 -37.03 -37.68
C MET A 226 7.60 -36.81 -39.19
N THR A 227 6.52 -37.20 -39.86
CA THR A 227 6.29 -36.86 -41.25
C THR A 227 6.23 -35.34 -41.32
N ASP A 228 7.10 -34.73 -42.14
CA ASP A 228 7.11 -33.35 -42.60
C ASP A 228 7.92 -32.29 -41.84
N VAL A 229 9.04 -32.64 -41.22
CA VAL A 229 10.11 -31.62 -41.00
C VAL A 229 11.27 -31.92 -41.94
N PRO A 230 11.35 -31.24 -43.11
CA PRO A 230 12.31 -31.61 -44.19
C PRO A 230 13.79 -31.52 -43.75
N ASP A 231 14.11 -30.68 -42.76
CA ASP A 231 15.43 -30.58 -42.15
C ASP A 231 15.36 -30.06 -40.72
N VAL A 232 15.33 -30.99 -39.78
CA VAL A 232 15.33 -30.65 -38.33
C VAL A 232 16.52 -29.77 -37.92
N VAL A 233 17.66 -29.92 -38.58
CA VAL A 233 18.86 -29.15 -38.26
C VAL A 233 18.70 -27.71 -38.71
N THR A 234 18.20 -27.46 -39.91
CA THR A 234 17.89 -26.13 -40.42
C THR A 234 16.84 -25.46 -39.57
N ALA A 235 15.72 -26.15 -39.25
CA ALA A 235 14.68 -25.60 -38.40
C ALA A 235 15.14 -25.23 -36.99
N ILE A 236 16.05 -26.00 -36.39
CA ILE A 236 16.68 -25.65 -35.11
C ILE A 236 17.53 -24.38 -35.24
N THR A 237 18.29 -24.24 -36.33
CA THR A 237 19.13 -23.07 -36.55
C THR A 237 18.28 -21.81 -36.74
N GLU A 238 17.29 -21.86 -37.61
CA GLU A 238 16.34 -20.77 -37.85
C GLU A 238 15.63 -20.33 -36.56
N THR A 239 15.08 -21.30 -35.78
CA THR A 239 14.42 -20.98 -34.51
C THR A 239 15.39 -20.34 -33.50
N ARG A 240 16.67 -20.71 -33.49
CA ARG A 240 17.67 -20.07 -32.64
C ARG A 240 17.98 -18.64 -33.07
N ASP A 241 18.06 -18.40 -34.38
CA ASP A 241 18.31 -17.07 -34.92
C ASP A 241 17.15 -16.16 -34.64
N GLU A 242 15.88 -16.66 -34.75
CA GLU A 242 14.66 -15.93 -34.34
C GLU A 242 14.69 -15.58 -32.84
N LEU A 243 15.12 -16.50 -31.96
CA LEU A 243 15.27 -16.25 -30.53
C LEU A 243 16.33 -15.18 -30.22
N LEU A 244 17.45 -15.18 -30.94
CA LEU A 244 18.49 -14.16 -30.77
C LEU A 244 17.99 -12.76 -31.16
N MET A 245 17.28 -12.64 -32.28
CA MET A 245 16.67 -11.37 -32.71
C MET A 245 15.65 -10.89 -31.67
N LEU A 246 14.87 -11.80 -31.12
CA LEU A 246 13.88 -11.47 -30.10
C LEU A 246 14.53 -11.02 -28.78
N ASP A 247 15.65 -11.63 -28.40
CA ASP A 247 16.43 -11.23 -27.23
C ASP A 247 17.00 -9.81 -27.38
N ASP A 248 17.41 -9.41 -28.57
CA ASP A 248 17.86 -8.05 -28.87
C ASP A 248 16.74 -6.99 -28.71
N GLU A 249 15.48 -7.36 -29.01
CA GLU A 249 14.32 -6.49 -28.78
C GLU A 249 13.91 -6.45 -27.28
N ILE A 250 14.01 -7.58 -26.58
CA ILE A 250 13.63 -7.72 -25.18
C ILE A 250 14.60 -6.98 -24.25
N ALA A 251 15.93 -7.09 -24.53
CA ALA A 251 16.96 -6.61 -23.63
C ALA A 251 16.82 -5.12 -23.23
N PRO A 252 16.61 -4.16 -24.16
CA PRO A 252 16.45 -2.75 -23.77
C PRO A 252 15.20 -2.51 -22.91
N LEU A 253 14.09 -3.17 -23.21
CA LEU A 253 12.85 -3.04 -22.42
C LEU A 253 13.00 -3.64 -21.01
N ALA A 254 13.69 -4.78 -20.90
CA ALA A 254 13.96 -5.41 -19.60
C ALA A 254 14.90 -4.55 -18.73
N ILE A 255 15.90 -3.89 -19.35
CA ILE A 255 16.80 -2.94 -18.67
C ILE A 255 16.00 -1.74 -18.19
N GLU A 256 15.15 -1.15 -19.03
CA GLU A 256 14.29 -0.01 -18.68
C GLU A 256 13.35 -0.39 -17.54
N ALA A 257 12.68 -1.54 -17.61
CA ALA A 257 11.85 -2.08 -16.54
C ALA A 257 12.63 -2.20 -15.22
N GLY A 258 13.90 -2.59 -15.28
CA GLY A 258 14.80 -2.66 -14.14
C GLY A 258 15.09 -1.29 -13.48
N HIS A 259 14.97 -0.19 -14.22
CA HIS A 259 15.22 1.17 -13.75
C HIS A 259 13.98 1.84 -13.12
N LEU A 260 12.80 1.26 -13.21
CA LEU A 260 11.56 1.79 -12.60
C LEU A 260 11.58 1.74 -11.06
N ARG A 261 12.63 1.21 -10.48
CA ARG A 261 12.79 0.98 -9.04
C ARG A 261 13.52 2.14 -8.36
N SER A 262 13.28 2.30 -7.06
CA SER A 262 14.12 3.14 -6.22
C SER A 262 15.58 2.67 -6.31
N PRO A 263 16.56 3.57 -6.52
CA PRO A 263 17.97 3.20 -6.57
C PRO A 263 18.47 2.49 -5.31
N ALA A 264 17.89 2.83 -4.15
CA ALA A 264 18.29 2.28 -2.86
C ALA A 264 17.56 0.98 -2.50
N TRP A 265 16.25 0.87 -2.83
CA TRP A 265 15.38 -0.19 -2.31
C TRP A 265 14.83 -1.14 -3.36
N GLY A 266 14.98 -0.84 -4.64
CA GLY A 266 14.31 -1.59 -5.70
C GLY A 266 12.80 -1.31 -5.73
N LEU A 267 12.03 -2.25 -6.31
CA LEU A 267 10.58 -2.25 -6.24
C LEU A 267 10.14 -2.71 -4.85
N LYS A 268 9.28 -1.94 -4.18
CA LYS A 268 8.89 -2.23 -2.79
C LYS A 268 8.00 -3.45 -2.69
N MET A 269 7.10 -3.61 -3.65
CA MET A 269 6.10 -4.69 -3.64
C MET A 269 6.52 -5.93 -4.44
N ARG A 270 7.68 -5.90 -5.13
CA ARG A 270 8.18 -7.01 -5.93
C ARG A 270 9.62 -7.37 -5.57
N ALA A 271 9.94 -8.65 -5.75
CA ALA A 271 11.28 -9.22 -5.65
C ALA A 271 11.51 -10.06 -6.91
N GLY A 272 12.00 -9.43 -7.98
CA GLY A 272 12.02 -10.02 -9.31
C GLY A 272 10.60 -10.25 -9.85
N ALA A 273 10.31 -11.46 -10.31
CA ALA A 273 8.97 -11.84 -10.79
C ALA A 273 7.96 -12.11 -9.64
N ASP A 274 8.43 -12.30 -8.41
CA ASP A 274 7.59 -12.64 -7.26
C ASP A 274 7.21 -11.40 -6.43
N LYS A 275 6.28 -11.59 -5.50
CA LYS A 275 5.93 -10.60 -4.47
C LYS A 275 7.06 -10.48 -3.46
N SER A 276 7.37 -9.25 -3.06
CA SER A 276 8.31 -9.00 -1.95
C SER A 276 7.73 -9.49 -0.61
N LEU A 277 8.59 -9.58 0.40
CA LEU A 277 8.14 -9.86 1.77
C LEU A 277 7.15 -8.80 2.26
N LEU A 278 7.40 -7.51 1.95
CA LEU A 278 6.49 -6.41 2.27
C LEU A 278 5.12 -6.64 1.61
N ALA A 279 5.06 -6.96 0.32
CA ALA A 279 3.80 -7.22 -0.38
C ALA A 279 2.99 -8.34 0.27
N ARG A 280 3.65 -9.44 0.63
CA ARG A 280 3.00 -10.57 1.31
C ARG A 280 2.46 -10.19 2.69
N GLN A 281 3.18 -9.34 3.43
CA GLN A 281 2.72 -8.83 4.72
C GLN A 281 1.56 -7.85 4.57
N VAL A 282 1.63 -6.95 3.60
CA VAL A 282 0.53 -6.01 3.29
C VAL A 282 -0.73 -6.78 2.93
N GLU A 283 -0.68 -7.73 2.01
CA GLU A 283 -1.84 -8.55 1.61
C GLU A 283 -2.43 -9.37 2.78
N ARG A 284 -1.59 -9.81 3.71
CA ARG A 284 -2.05 -10.56 4.88
C ARG A 284 -2.78 -9.68 5.89
N TYR A 285 -2.32 -8.45 6.10
CA TYR A 285 -2.76 -7.62 7.22
C TYR A 285 -3.64 -6.44 6.81
N ALA A 286 -3.52 -5.88 5.61
CA ALA A 286 -4.37 -4.81 5.13
C ALA A 286 -5.53 -5.35 4.28
N ASP A 287 -6.73 -4.76 4.43
CA ASP A 287 -7.86 -5.05 3.53
C ASP A 287 -7.69 -4.30 2.21
N ILE A 288 -7.21 -3.05 2.29
CA ILE A 288 -6.79 -2.24 1.15
C ILE A 288 -5.48 -1.52 1.47
N TYR A 289 -4.74 -1.12 0.46
CA TYR A 289 -3.63 -0.18 0.60
C TYR A 289 -3.63 0.83 -0.55
N THR A 290 -3.10 2.00 -0.27
CA THR A 290 -2.99 3.10 -1.24
C THR A 290 -1.83 4.02 -0.84
N SER A 291 -1.41 4.91 -1.73
CA SER A 291 -0.33 5.84 -1.44
C SER A 291 -0.77 7.06 -0.62
N ARG A 292 -2.05 7.43 -0.65
CA ARG A 292 -2.60 8.62 0.04
C ARG A 292 -4.04 8.40 0.46
N VAL A 293 -4.45 9.06 1.55
CA VAL A 293 -5.85 9.07 1.99
C VAL A 293 -6.76 9.75 0.97
N SER A 294 -6.27 10.79 0.30
CA SER A 294 -7.00 11.51 -0.75
C SER A 294 -7.41 10.62 -1.93
N ASN A 295 -6.73 9.50 -2.16
CA ASN A 295 -7.14 8.54 -3.20
C ASN A 295 -8.53 7.94 -2.95
N LEU A 296 -9.07 8.01 -1.74
CA LEU A 296 -10.45 7.61 -1.44
C LEU A 296 -11.50 8.54 -2.09
N LEU A 297 -11.09 9.71 -2.58
CA LEU A 297 -11.94 10.62 -3.34
C LEU A 297 -12.43 9.99 -4.65
N TYR A 298 -11.56 9.25 -5.35
CA TYR A 298 -11.88 8.68 -6.67
C TYR A 298 -12.98 7.60 -6.62
N PRO A 299 -12.91 6.60 -5.74
CA PRO A 299 -13.99 5.62 -5.63
C PRO A 299 -15.21 6.17 -4.89
N GLY A 300 -15.06 7.24 -4.11
CA GLY A 300 -16.10 7.84 -3.30
C GLY A 300 -16.51 7.02 -2.06
N PRO A 301 -17.41 7.58 -1.22
CA PRO A 301 -17.76 6.99 0.07
C PRO A 301 -18.61 5.73 0.00
N TYR A 302 -19.20 5.41 -1.14
CA TYR A 302 -20.09 4.26 -1.34
C TYR A 302 -19.42 3.09 -2.07
N ALA A 303 -18.13 3.20 -2.40
CA ALA A 303 -17.42 2.15 -3.11
C ALA A 303 -17.30 0.88 -2.28
N MET A 304 -17.48 -0.25 -2.96
CA MET A 304 -17.23 -1.57 -2.41
C MET A 304 -15.93 -2.14 -2.99
N PHE A 305 -14.93 -2.29 -2.14
CA PHE A 305 -13.68 -2.93 -2.53
C PHE A 305 -13.83 -4.46 -2.44
N ARG A 306 -13.45 -5.15 -3.51
CA ARG A 306 -13.46 -6.61 -3.58
C ARG A 306 -12.10 -7.11 -4.01
N ILE A 307 -11.64 -8.18 -3.39
CA ILE A 307 -10.42 -8.88 -3.82
C ILE A 307 -10.78 -9.68 -5.08
N GLY A 308 -10.02 -9.49 -6.15
CA GLY A 308 -10.08 -10.34 -7.34
C GLY A 308 -9.61 -11.77 -7.01
N ARG A 309 -10.13 -12.77 -7.72
CA ARG A 309 -9.59 -14.11 -7.64
C ARG A 309 -8.10 -14.08 -8.06
N LEU A 310 -7.24 -14.67 -7.25
CA LEU A 310 -5.84 -14.88 -7.62
C LEU A 310 -5.75 -16.18 -8.42
N ASP A 311 -5.09 -16.13 -9.57
CA ASP A 311 -4.84 -17.31 -10.39
C ASP A 311 -3.76 -18.18 -9.74
N LEU A 312 -4.03 -19.46 -9.70
CA LEU A 312 -3.07 -20.48 -9.31
C LEU A 312 -2.39 -21.06 -10.56
N PRO A 313 -1.18 -21.65 -10.45
CA PRO A 313 -0.46 -22.17 -11.62
C PRO A 313 -1.22 -23.23 -12.44
N HIS A 314 -2.22 -23.88 -11.85
CA HIS A 314 -3.05 -24.90 -12.47
C HIS A 314 -4.45 -24.40 -12.86
N ASP A 315 -4.76 -23.14 -12.61
CA ASP A 315 -6.03 -22.57 -13.06
C ASP A 315 -6.00 -22.43 -14.59
N PRO A 316 -7.10 -22.76 -15.28
CA PRO A 316 -7.19 -22.48 -16.70
C PRO A 316 -7.05 -20.96 -16.90
N HIS A 317 -6.06 -20.56 -17.67
CA HIS A 317 -5.89 -19.15 -18.03
C HIS A 317 -7.10 -18.74 -18.88
N ALA A 318 -7.95 -17.88 -18.34
CA ALA A 318 -8.87 -17.13 -19.18
C ALA A 318 -8.02 -16.20 -20.05
N PRO A 319 -8.27 -16.12 -21.38
CA PRO A 319 -7.57 -15.13 -22.20
C PRO A 319 -7.73 -13.78 -21.51
N HIS A 320 -6.61 -13.11 -21.27
CA HIS A 320 -6.59 -11.77 -20.66
C HIS A 320 -7.36 -10.83 -21.58
N GLU A 321 -8.65 -10.70 -21.39
CA GLU A 321 -9.37 -9.52 -21.83
C GLU A 321 -8.77 -8.36 -21.01
N ALA A 322 -7.94 -7.57 -21.66
CA ALA A 322 -7.42 -6.35 -21.11
C ALA A 322 -8.62 -5.52 -20.64
N ARG A 323 -8.86 -5.47 -19.32
CA ARG A 323 -9.83 -4.53 -18.77
C ARG A 323 -9.32 -3.14 -19.13
N ASP A 324 -10.01 -2.53 -20.08
CA ASP A 324 -9.80 -1.15 -20.46
C ASP A 324 -10.04 -0.27 -19.21
N PRO A 325 -9.04 0.42 -18.67
CA PRO A 325 -9.21 1.27 -17.51
C PRO A 325 -10.18 2.44 -17.75
N ALA A 326 -10.63 2.65 -19.00
CA ALA A 326 -11.59 3.69 -19.37
C ALA A 326 -13.07 3.29 -19.19
N THR A 327 -13.37 2.02 -18.90
CA THR A 327 -14.75 1.53 -18.67
C THR A 327 -14.95 1.11 -17.21
N GLY A 328 -14.73 2.03 -16.27
CA GLY A 328 -15.25 1.92 -14.91
C GLY A 328 -16.76 2.20 -14.91
N PRO A 329 -17.52 1.55 -13.99
CA PRO A 329 -18.93 1.82 -13.86
C PRO A 329 -19.21 3.25 -13.44
#